data_61ce1f88131987e4c8d69a5367f15d69
#
_entry.id   61ce1f88131987e4c8d69a5367f15d69
#
_cell.length_a   1.000
_cell.length_b   1.000
_cell.length_c   1.000
_cell.angle_alpha   90.00
_cell.angle_beta   90.00
_cell.angle_gamma   90.00
#
_symmetry.space_group_name_H-M   'P 1'
#
loop_
_entity.id
_entity.type
_entity.pdbx_description
1 polymer ?
#
loop_
_entity_poly.entity_id
_entity_poly.type
_entity_poly.pdbx_seq_one_letter_code
_entity_poly.pdbx_strand_id
1 'polypeptide(L)'
;MRVVIIGPAYPLRGGLATYNERLARAFREAGDEARIVTFSLQYPEFLFPGTTQYSTEAGPQDLDIEVSINSVNPLSWWRVGRKLRRERPDLVIFRFWLPFMGPALGTIARLVRGNRHTRLVTITDNAIPHEPRPGDRPLTRYFLPQNHGFVTMSRAVLADLRRLGLKQPARYQAHPLYDNFGPIVPKPEALRRLGLDPQYRYLLFFGFIRAYKGLDLLLQALADERLRQLPLKLIVAGEFYEDAAPYEELIRTHSLESRLVRATDFIPNERVADYFSAADLVVQPYKNATQSGVSQIAYHFERPMLVTDVGGLAELIPHGEVGYVVPPTPQAIADALVDFATHPEKEATFEAGARHYKQQFSWSEMVKALKAVA
;
A
#
# COMPACT_ATOMS: atom_id res chain seq x y z
N MET A 1 -11.53 -13.60 -20.55
CA MET A 1 -12.07 -12.22 -20.78
C MET A 1 -10.91 -11.30 -21.19
N ARG A 2 -11.22 -10.24 -21.97
CA ARG A 2 -10.26 -9.16 -22.24
C ARG A 2 -10.42 -8.08 -21.16
N VAL A 3 -9.38 -7.93 -20.33
CA VAL A 3 -9.39 -7.06 -19.16
C VAL A 3 -8.40 -5.91 -19.37
N VAL A 4 -8.83 -4.69 -19.07
CA VAL A 4 -7.96 -3.51 -19.07
C VAL A 4 -7.94 -2.89 -17.68
N ILE A 5 -6.76 -2.76 -17.09
CA ILE A 5 -6.57 -2.09 -15.81
C ILE A 5 -6.12 -0.66 -16.08
N ILE A 6 -6.83 0.33 -15.53
CA ILE A 6 -6.49 1.75 -15.64
C ILE A 6 -6.01 2.25 -14.28
N GLY A 7 -4.73 2.53 -14.18
CA GLY A 7 -4.09 2.99 -12.95
C GLY A 7 -2.58 3.12 -13.10
N PRO A 8 -1.87 3.50 -12.01
CA PRO A 8 -0.42 3.55 -12.01
C PRO A 8 0.20 2.18 -12.34
N ALA A 9 1.23 2.19 -13.16
CA ALA A 9 2.10 1.06 -13.48
C ALA A 9 3.41 1.63 -14.05
N TYR A 10 4.40 0.81 -14.36
CA TYR A 10 5.61 1.28 -15.03
C TYR A 10 5.29 2.26 -16.19
N PRO A 11 6.00 3.39 -16.34
CA PRO A 11 7.23 3.81 -15.67
C PRO A 11 7.04 4.48 -14.30
N LEU A 12 5.84 4.48 -13.73
CA LEU A 12 5.60 5.02 -12.40
C LEU A 12 6.04 4.02 -11.33
N ARG A 13 6.45 4.53 -10.16
CA ARG A 13 6.88 3.73 -9.01
C ARG A 13 5.90 3.77 -7.84
N GLY A 14 6.06 2.86 -6.90
CA GLY A 14 5.35 2.80 -5.63
C GLY A 14 4.23 1.76 -5.59
N GLY A 15 3.63 1.57 -4.40
CA GLY A 15 2.74 0.47 -4.09
C GLY A 15 1.53 0.31 -5.02
N LEU A 16 0.98 1.40 -5.57
CA LEU A 16 -0.13 1.32 -6.52
C LEU A 16 0.30 0.72 -7.86
N ALA A 17 1.50 1.10 -8.35
CA ALA A 17 2.04 0.55 -9.59
C ALA A 17 2.31 -0.95 -9.44
N THR A 18 3.05 -1.32 -8.41
CA THR A 18 3.35 -2.70 -8.06
C THR A 18 2.08 -3.56 -7.90
N TYR A 19 1.05 -3.02 -7.25
CA TYR A 19 -0.24 -3.70 -7.11
C TYR A 19 -0.92 -3.96 -8.44
N ASN A 20 -1.02 -2.94 -9.30
CA ASN A 20 -1.72 -3.07 -10.58
C ASN A 20 -1.00 -4.04 -11.53
N GLU A 21 0.33 -4.06 -11.50
CA GLU A 21 1.14 -5.01 -12.25
C GLU A 21 0.91 -6.45 -11.75
N ARG A 22 0.88 -6.64 -10.43
CA ARG A 22 0.57 -7.96 -9.86
C ARG A 22 -0.88 -8.38 -10.13
N LEU A 23 -1.82 -7.44 -10.11
CA LEU A 23 -3.23 -7.71 -10.47
C LEU A 23 -3.35 -8.17 -11.93
N ALA A 24 -2.61 -7.56 -12.86
CA ALA A 24 -2.60 -7.98 -14.26
C ALA A 24 -2.09 -9.42 -14.40
N ARG A 25 -1.04 -9.78 -13.66
CA ARG A 25 -0.55 -11.18 -13.62
C ARG A 25 -1.61 -12.12 -13.05
N ALA A 26 -2.30 -11.73 -11.98
CA ALA A 26 -3.36 -12.55 -11.36
C ALA A 26 -4.52 -12.82 -12.33
N PHE A 27 -4.91 -11.85 -13.16
CA PHE A 27 -5.89 -12.09 -14.21
C PHE A 27 -5.37 -13.06 -15.28
N ARG A 28 -4.10 -12.95 -15.68
CA ARG A 28 -3.48 -13.91 -16.62
C ARG A 28 -3.39 -15.32 -16.05
N GLU A 29 -3.03 -15.44 -14.77
CA GLU A 29 -3.03 -16.71 -14.03
C GLU A 29 -4.44 -17.33 -13.96
N ALA A 30 -5.49 -16.50 -13.96
CA ALA A 30 -6.87 -16.93 -14.04
C ALA A 30 -7.39 -17.22 -15.47
N GLY A 31 -6.51 -17.18 -16.49
CA GLY A 31 -6.83 -17.47 -17.88
C GLY A 31 -7.44 -16.29 -18.66
N ASP A 32 -7.33 -15.07 -18.15
CA ASP A 32 -7.80 -13.87 -18.84
C ASP A 32 -6.66 -13.17 -19.61
N GLU A 33 -7.01 -12.40 -20.67
CA GLU A 33 -6.10 -11.48 -21.32
C GLU A 33 -6.12 -10.15 -20.58
N ALA A 34 -5.04 -9.80 -19.88
CA ALA A 34 -4.96 -8.59 -19.11
C ALA A 34 -3.83 -7.67 -19.60
N ARG A 35 -4.13 -6.37 -19.73
CA ARG A 35 -3.18 -5.30 -19.98
C ARG A 35 -3.45 -4.09 -19.10
N ILE A 36 -2.48 -3.18 -19.04
CA ILE A 36 -2.57 -1.98 -18.20
C ILE A 36 -2.50 -0.73 -19.10
N VAL A 37 -3.35 0.24 -18.80
CA VAL A 37 -3.25 1.60 -19.37
C VAL A 37 -2.88 2.54 -18.23
N THR A 38 -1.66 3.08 -18.30
CA THR A 38 -1.09 3.88 -17.21
C THR A 38 -0.87 5.35 -17.62
N PHE A 39 -0.38 6.12 -16.67
CA PHE A 39 -0.18 7.55 -16.82
C PHE A 39 1.21 7.87 -17.39
N SER A 40 1.24 8.75 -18.40
CA SER A 40 2.46 9.45 -18.83
C SER A 40 2.82 10.59 -17.87
N LEU A 41 1.79 11.17 -17.20
CA LEU A 41 1.91 12.12 -16.10
C LEU A 41 0.82 11.81 -15.09
N GLN A 42 1.19 11.33 -13.90
CA GLN A 42 0.24 11.06 -12.82
C GLN A 42 -0.04 12.31 -11.99
N TYR A 43 1.00 13.01 -11.59
CA TYR A 43 0.92 14.28 -10.85
C TYR A 43 1.76 15.35 -11.52
N PRO A 44 1.26 16.58 -11.66
CA PRO A 44 2.13 17.74 -11.90
C PRO A 44 3.20 17.84 -10.82
N GLU A 45 4.40 18.30 -11.17
CA GLU A 45 5.56 18.36 -10.25
C GLU A 45 5.25 19.07 -8.94
N PHE A 46 4.51 20.18 -8.99
CA PHE A 46 4.12 20.96 -7.81
C PHE A 46 3.13 20.24 -6.87
N LEU A 47 2.50 19.15 -7.31
CA LEU A 47 1.60 18.33 -6.48
C LEU A 47 2.25 17.04 -6.00
N PHE A 48 3.43 16.71 -6.52
CA PHE A 48 4.14 15.49 -6.14
C PHE A 48 5.11 15.78 -4.99
N PRO A 49 4.91 15.18 -3.80
CA PRO A 49 5.72 15.51 -2.62
C PRO A 49 7.09 14.83 -2.58
N GLY A 50 7.36 13.85 -3.46
CA GLY A 50 8.60 13.10 -3.51
C GLY A 50 9.59 13.61 -4.55
N THR A 51 10.79 13.01 -4.61
CA THR A 51 11.88 13.38 -5.52
C THR A 51 11.51 13.09 -7.00
N THR A 52 10.92 11.91 -7.27
CA THR A 52 10.44 11.53 -8.61
C THR A 52 9.29 10.54 -8.50
N GLN A 53 8.35 10.61 -9.43
CA GLN A 53 7.26 9.64 -9.56
C GLN A 53 7.63 8.47 -10.49
N TYR A 54 8.79 8.51 -11.12
CA TYR A 54 9.22 7.53 -12.10
C TYR A 54 10.22 6.53 -11.52
N SER A 55 10.13 5.28 -11.97
CA SER A 55 11.09 4.23 -11.65
C SER A 55 12.39 4.40 -12.43
N THR A 56 13.49 4.04 -11.80
CA THR A 56 14.81 3.88 -12.43
C THR A 56 15.08 2.42 -12.82
N GLU A 57 14.21 1.50 -12.41
CA GLU A 57 14.31 0.08 -12.72
C GLU A 57 13.84 -0.22 -14.15
N ALA A 58 14.27 -1.35 -14.69
CA ALA A 58 13.76 -1.84 -15.96
C ALA A 58 12.28 -2.23 -15.84
N GLY A 59 11.50 -1.91 -16.87
CA GLY A 59 10.07 -2.26 -16.89
C GLY A 59 9.84 -3.77 -17.00
N PRO A 60 8.68 -4.25 -16.50
CA PRO A 60 8.29 -5.64 -16.59
C PRO A 60 8.11 -6.06 -18.05
N GLN A 61 8.85 -7.08 -18.49
CA GLN A 61 8.81 -7.58 -19.89
C GLN A 61 7.62 -8.52 -20.14
N ASP A 62 7.02 -9.02 -19.10
CA ASP A 62 5.89 -9.95 -19.14
C ASP A 62 4.52 -9.27 -19.18
N LEU A 63 4.44 -7.95 -19.08
CA LEU A 63 3.18 -7.20 -19.05
C LEU A 63 3.04 -6.28 -20.28
N ASP A 64 1.81 -6.20 -20.80
CA ASP A 64 1.43 -5.20 -21.80
C ASP A 64 1.00 -3.92 -21.06
N ILE A 65 1.85 -2.90 -21.08
CA ILE A 65 1.64 -1.62 -20.41
C ILE A 65 1.65 -0.49 -21.40
N GLU A 66 0.51 0.16 -21.58
CA GLU A 66 0.34 1.33 -22.47
C GLU A 66 0.40 2.63 -21.64
N VAL A 67 1.40 3.46 -21.91
CA VAL A 67 1.61 4.76 -21.24
C VAL A 67 0.91 5.85 -22.07
N SER A 68 -0.30 6.26 -21.70
CA SER A 68 -1.12 7.13 -22.56
C SER A 68 -1.98 8.16 -21.83
N ILE A 69 -2.18 8.08 -20.52
CA ILE A 69 -3.02 9.01 -19.75
C ILE A 69 -2.17 10.13 -19.18
N ASN A 70 -2.51 11.37 -19.46
CA ASN A 70 -1.99 12.54 -18.74
C ASN A 70 -3.10 13.07 -17.82
N SER A 71 -2.87 13.11 -16.52
CA SER A 71 -3.88 13.43 -15.49
C SER A 71 -4.51 14.83 -15.63
N VAL A 72 -3.84 15.74 -16.32
CA VAL A 72 -4.28 17.14 -16.53
C VAL A 72 -4.60 17.48 -17.98
N ASN A 73 -4.50 16.53 -18.92
CA ASN A 73 -4.75 16.78 -20.34
C ASN A 73 -6.04 16.07 -20.82
N PRO A 74 -7.16 16.81 -20.99
CA PRO A 74 -8.44 16.23 -21.43
C PRO A 74 -8.41 15.54 -22.80
N LEU A 75 -7.51 15.94 -23.70
CA LEU A 75 -7.36 15.28 -25.00
C LEU A 75 -6.82 13.85 -24.85
N SER A 76 -5.94 13.60 -23.88
CA SER A 76 -5.47 12.25 -23.59
C SER A 76 -6.62 11.36 -23.10
N TRP A 77 -7.48 11.88 -22.21
CA TRP A 77 -8.65 11.15 -21.67
C TRP A 77 -9.62 10.75 -22.79
N TRP A 78 -9.89 11.71 -23.66
CA TRP A 78 -10.78 11.50 -24.81
C TRP A 78 -10.20 10.46 -25.80
N ARG A 79 -8.90 10.52 -26.11
CA ARG A 79 -8.23 9.54 -26.99
C ARG A 79 -8.29 8.14 -26.40
N VAL A 80 -7.90 7.98 -25.13
CA VAL A 80 -7.94 6.70 -24.42
C VAL A 80 -9.38 6.18 -24.32
N GLY A 81 -10.33 7.01 -23.90
CA GLY A 81 -11.73 6.61 -23.80
C GLY A 81 -12.32 6.17 -25.15
N ARG A 82 -12.03 6.89 -26.24
CA ARG A 82 -12.48 6.48 -27.60
C ARG A 82 -11.82 5.20 -28.08
N LYS A 83 -10.53 5.02 -27.81
CA LYS A 83 -9.79 3.80 -28.13
C LYS A 83 -10.45 2.60 -27.46
N LEU A 84 -10.60 2.63 -26.13
CA LEU A 84 -11.21 1.56 -25.35
C LEU A 84 -12.69 1.32 -25.72
N ARG A 85 -13.45 2.38 -26.04
CA ARG A 85 -14.82 2.23 -26.56
C ARG A 85 -14.89 1.42 -27.85
N ARG A 86 -13.92 1.57 -28.75
CA ARG A 86 -13.85 0.83 -30.03
C ARG A 86 -13.34 -0.59 -29.84
N GLU A 87 -12.34 -0.79 -28.97
CA GLU A 87 -11.77 -2.09 -28.68
C GLU A 87 -12.74 -3.01 -27.95
N ARG A 88 -13.72 -2.45 -27.20
CA ARG A 88 -14.75 -3.20 -26.47
C ARG A 88 -14.15 -4.31 -25.58
N PRO A 89 -13.23 -4.01 -24.64
CA PRO A 89 -12.83 -5.00 -23.65
C PRO A 89 -14.06 -5.48 -22.86
N ASP A 90 -14.00 -6.69 -22.31
CA ASP A 90 -15.10 -7.21 -21.49
C ASP A 90 -15.19 -6.48 -20.16
N LEU A 91 -14.02 -6.18 -19.54
CA LEU A 91 -13.89 -5.55 -18.24
C LEU A 91 -12.85 -4.43 -18.27
N VAL A 92 -13.20 -3.28 -17.73
CA VAL A 92 -12.26 -2.20 -17.41
C VAL A 92 -12.26 -2.02 -15.90
N ILE A 93 -11.08 -2.12 -15.29
CA ILE A 93 -10.87 -1.94 -13.85
C ILE A 93 -10.14 -0.63 -13.65
N PHE A 94 -10.77 0.29 -12.93
CA PHE A 94 -10.14 1.55 -12.54
C PHE A 94 -9.54 1.42 -11.14
N ARG A 95 -8.35 2.01 -10.94
CA ARG A 95 -7.82 2.27 -9.62
C ARG A 95 -8.17 3.70 -9.20
N PHE A 96 -8.85 3.88 -8.06
CA PHE A 96 -9.26 5.19 -7.57
C PHE A 96 -8.75 5.39 -6.13
N TRP A 97 -7.82 6.32 -5.98
CA TRP A 97 -7.14 6.59 -4.70
C TRP A 97 -7.20 8.07 -4.27
N LEU A 98 -7.54 8.98 -5.20
CA LEU A 98 -7.57 10.41 -4.94
C LEU A 98 -8.60 11.10 -5.85
N PRO A 99 -9.44 12.02 -5.32
CA PRO A 99 -10.45 12.75 -6.10
C PRO A 99 -9.88 13.51 -7.30
N PHE A 100 -8.64 13.99 -7.22
CA PHE A 100 -7.94 14.64 -8.33
C PHE A 100 -7.96 13.81 -9.64
N MET A 101 -7.98 12.48 -9.54
CA MET A 101 -8.09 11.61 -10.71
C MET A 101 -9.50 11.53 -11.30
N GLY A 102 -10.48 12.04 -10.58
CA GLY A 102 -11.90 11.98 -10.96
C GLY A 102 -12.21 12.47 -12.39
N PRO A 103 -11.72 13.65 -12.82
CA PRO A 103 -11.95 14.15 -14.18
C PRO A 103 -11.41 13.23 -15.29
N ALA A 104 -10.19 12.75 -15.15
CA ALA A 104 -9.57 11.87 -16.14
C ALA A 104 -10.31 10.53 -16.21
N LEU A 105 -10.43 9.84 -15.08
CA LEU A 105 -11.07 8.53 -15.01
C LEU A 105 -12.56 8.61 -15.36
N GLY A 106 -13.26 9.67 -14.92
CA GLY A 106 -14.68 9.85 -15.19
C GLY A 106 -14.98 10.11 -16.67
N THR A 107 -14.12 10.86 -17.37
CA THR A 107 -14.25 11.09 -18.81
C THR A 107 -14.02 9.80 -19.59
N ILE A 108 -12.95 9.06 -19.25
CA ILE A 108 -12.68 7.77 -19.87
C ILE A 108 -13.85 6.80 -19.63
N ALA A 109 -14.32 6.69 -18.39
CA ALA A 109 -15.42 5.80 -18.02
C ALA A 109 -16.71 6.09 -18.79
N ARG A 110 -17.09 7.37 -18.93
CA ARG A 110 -18.29 7.78 -19.71
C ARG A 110 -18.17 7.38 -21.19
N LEU A 111 -17.02 7.59 -21.78
CA LEU A 111 -16.80 7.24 -23.18
C LEU A 111 -16.87 5.71 -23.40
N VAL A 112 -16.22 4.94 -22.54
CA VAL A 112 -16.24 3.47 -22.57
C VAL A 112 -17.64 2.94 -22.35
N ARG A 113 -18.36 3.42 -21.34
CA ARG A 113 -19.75 3.02 -21.03
C ARG A 113 -20.67 3.17 -22.23
N GLY A 114 -20.40 4.12 -23.10
CA GLY A 114 -21.18 4.34 -24.32
C GLY A 114 -21.13 3.19 -25.34
N ASN A 115 -20.27 2.17 -25.18
CA ASN A 115 -20.25 0.98 -26.04
C ASN A 115 -21.27 -0.09 -25.60
N ARG A 116 -21.90 0.04 -24.43
CA ARG A 116 -22.93 -0.84 -23.85
C ARG A 116 -22.51 -2.32 -23.75
N HIS A 117 -21.21 -2.60 -23.80
CA HIS A 117 -20.62 -3.94 -23.70
C HIS A 117 -19.72 -4.04 -22.47
N THR A 118 -18.77 -3.14 -22.38
CA THR A 118 -17.72 -3.15 -21.36
C THR A 118 -18.28 -2.93 -19.96
N ARG A 119 -17.98 -3.82 -19.05
CA ARG A 119 -18.27 -3.63 -17.63
C ARG A 119 -17.16 -2.76 -17.00
N LEU A 120 -17.55 -1.82 -16.15
CA LEU A 120 -16.66 -0.89 -15.47
C LEU A 120 -16.68 -1.17 -13.98
N VAL A 121 -15.54 -1.53 -13.42
CA VAL A 121 -15.38 -1.80 -11.97
C VAL A 121 -14.27 -0.92 -11.42
N THR A 122 -14.42 -0.47 -10.19
CA THR A 122 -13.39 0.33 -9.53
C THR A 122 -12.89 -0.33 -8.27
N ILE A 123 -11.57 -0.48 -8.16
CA ILE A 123 -10.91 -0.69 -6.87
C ILE A 123 -10.77 0.68 -6.23
N THR A 124 -11.45 0.88 -5.10
CA THR A 124 -11.47 2.16 -4.39
C THR A 124 -10.62 2.07 -3.14
N ASP A 125 -9.49 2.79 -3.13
CA ASP A 125 -8.60 2.87 -1.97
C ASP A 125 -9.12 3.88 -0.94
N ASN A 126 -9.59 5.05 -1.44
CA ASN A 126 -10.20 6.11 -0.62
C ASN A 126 -11.37 6.71 -1.40
N ALA A 127 -12.57 6.64 -0.85
CA ALA A 127 -13.74 7.31 -1.41
C ALA A 127 -13.86 8.76 -0.89
N ILE A 128 -13.46 8.96 0.37
CA ILE A 128 -13.35 10.26 1.04
C ILE A 128 -11.90 10.40 1.48
N PRO A 129 -11.17 11.46 1.06
CA PRO A 129 -9.79 11.66 1.46
C PRO A 129 -9.64 11.84 2.98
N HIS A 130 -8.51 11.43 3.54
CA HIS A 130 -8.17 11.68 4.96
C HIS A 130 -8.02 13.17 5.28
N GLU A 131 -7.56 13.95 4.29
CA GLU A 131 -7.44 15.40 4.34
C GLU A 131 -8.35 16.01 3.27
N PRO A 132 -9.65 16.25 3.57
CA PRO A 132 -10.60 16.76 2.59
C PRO A 132 -10.22 18.15 2.10
N ARG A 133 -10.28 18.35 0.79
CA ARG A 133 -10.05 19.64 0.13
C ARG A 133 -11.33 20.15 -0.54
N PRO A 134 -11.51 21.48 -0.66
CA PRO A 134 -12.56 22.02 -1.48
C PRO A 134 -12.50 21.45 -2.91
N GLY A 135 -13.61 20.89 -3.39
CA GLY A 135 -13.68 20.27 -4.72
C GLY A 135 -13.60 18.74 -4.75
N ASP A 136 -13.13 18.08 -3.72
CA ASP A 136 -13.00 16.62 -3.70
C ASP A 136 -14.32 15.89 -3.95
N ARG A 137 -15.38 16.34 -3.29
CA ARG A 137 -16.71 15.72 -3.42
C ARG A 137 -17.30 15.78 -4.84
N PRO A 138 -17.30 16.91 -5.56
CA PRO A 138 -17.75 16.94 -6.96
C PRO A 138 -16.86 16.13 -7.89
N LEU A 139 -15.54 16.10 -7.70
CA LEU A 139 -14.62 15.29 -8.50
C LEU A 139 -14.89 13.80 -8.32
N THR A 140 -15.05 13.34 -7.08
CA THR A 140 -15.43 11.95 -6.77
C THR A 140 -16.79 11.59 -7.38
N ARG A 141 -17.79 12.48 -7.27
CA ARG A 141 -19.13 12.30 -7.86
C ARG A 141 -19.13 12.33 -9.38
N TYR A 142 -18.15 12.93 -9.99
CA TYR A 142 -18.02 12.92 -11.45
C TYR A 142 -17.63 11.52 -11.97
N PHE A 143 -16.82 10.77 -11.24
CA PHE A 143 -16.29 9.48 -11.66
C PHE A 143 -17.08 8.28 -11.12
N LEU A 144 -17.24 8.15 -9.79
CA LEU A 144 -17.73 6.92 -9.18
C LEU A 144 -19.08 6.43 -9.73
N PRO A 145 -20.09 7.28 -9.99
CA PRO A 145 -21.38 6.84 -10.53
C PRO A 145 -21.33 6.22 -11.94
N GLN A 146 -20.21 6.36 -12.65
CA GLN A 146 -20.05 5.78 -13.97
C GLN A 146 -19.81 4.25 -13.93
N ASN A 147 -19.38 3.73 -12.79
CA ASN A 147 -19.00 2.35 -12.61
C ASN A 147 -20.22 1.44 -12.39
N HIS A 148 -20.09 0.17 -12.75
CA HIS A 148 -21.10 -0.86 -12.53
C HIS A 148 -20.94 -1.50 -11.15
N GLY A 149 -19.71 -1.53 -10.61
CA GLY A 149 -19.45 -2.10 -9.30
C GLY A 149 -18.15 -1.59 -8.68
N PHE A 150 -17.97 -1.91 -7.39
CA PHE A 150 -16.84 -1.48 -6.59
C PHE A 150 -16.25 -2.65 -5.80
N VAL A 151 -14.93 -2.68 -5.69
CA VAL A 151 -14.21 -3.47 -4.69
C VAL A 151 -13.44 -2.52 -3.80
N THR A 152 -13.54 -2.71 -2.49
CA THR A 152 -12.78 -1.94 -1.49
C THR A 152 -11.96 -2.91 -0.65
N MET A 153 -10.78 -2.46 -0.21
CA MET A 153 -9.90 -3.26 0.62
C MET A 153 -9.96 -2.86 2.11
N SER A 154 -10.94 -1.99 2.45
CA SER A 154 -11.27 -1.60 3.81
C SER A 154 -12.79 -1.52 3.97
N ARG A 155 -13.31 -1.95 5.13
CA ARG A 155 -14.73 -1.84 5.49
C ARG A 155 -15.16 -0.38 5.66
N ALA A 156 -14.25 0.47 6.14
CA ALA A 156 -14.48 1.91 6.26
C ALA A 156 -14.76 2.56 4.88
N VAL A 157 -13.93 2.22 3.86
CA VAL A 157 -14.14 2.71 2.48
C VAL A 157 -15.43 2.18 1.88
N LEU A 158 -15.81 0.93 2.18
CA LEU A 158 -17.10 0.38 1.77
C LEU A 158 -18.28 1.18 2.37
N ALA A 159 -18.18 1.56 3.65
CA ALA A 159 -19.16 2.43 4.30
C ALA A 159 -19.21 3.83 3.66
N ASP A 160 -18.06 4.40 3.29
CA ASP A 160 -17.97 5.69 2.63
C ASP A 160 -18.65 5.70 1.25
N LEU A 161 -18.49 4.64 0.46
CA LEU A 161 -19.23 4.50 -0.82
C LEU A 161 -20.75 4.58 -0.60
N ARG A 162 -21.25 3.95 0.45
CA ARG A 162 -22.68 4.00 0.83
C ARG A 162 -23.10 5.40 1.28
N ARG A 163 -22.27 6.09 2.08
CA ARG A 163 -22.50 7.50 2.52
C ARG A 163 -22.54 8.47 1.33
N LEU A 164 -21.79 8.18 0.26
CA LEU A 164 -21.84 8.95 -0.99
C LEU A 164 -23.10 8.69 -1.81
N GLY A 165 -23.98 7.77 -1.38
CA GLY A 165 -25.24 7.44 -2.04
C GLY A 165 -25.09 6.50 -3.25
N LEU A 166 -23.98 5.81 -3.39
CA LEU A 166 -23.75 4.84 -4.47
C LEU A 166 -24.55 3.57 -4.22
N LYS A 167 -25.33 3.15 -5.21
CA LYS A 167 -26.26 1.99 -5.13
C LYS A 167 -25.71 0.74 -5.86
N GLN A 168 -24.64 0.90 -6.62
CA GLN A 168 -24.03 -0.20 -7.37
C GLN A 168 -23.51 -1.28 -6.42
N PRO A 169 -23.39 -2.54 -6.88
CA PRO A 169 -22.76 -3.61 -6.12
C PRO A 169 -21.38 -3.16 -5.59
N ALA A 170 -21.15 -3.36 -4.31
CA ALA A 170 -19.87 -3.04 -3.68
C ALA A 170 -19.49 -4.18 -2.74
N ARG A 171 -18.24 -4.66 -2.85
CA ARG A 171 -17.72 -5.77 -2.06
C ARG A 171 -16.45 -5.38 -1.33
N TYR A 172 -16.36 -5.78 -0.07
CA TYR A 172 -15.09 -5.82 0.65
C TYR A 172 -14.29 -7.06 0.23
N GLN A 173 -13.04 -6.87 -0.10
CA GLN A 173 -12.06 -7.92 -0.31
C GLN A 173 -10.75 -7.46 0.31
N ALA A 174 -10.22 -8.23 1.26
CA ALA A 174 -8.96 -7.89 1.89
C ALA A 174 -7.84 -7.71 0.84
N HIS A 175 -6.92 -6.79 1.13
CA HIS A 175 -5.78 -6.52 0.25
C HIS A 175 -4.98 -7.81 0.04
N PRO A 176 -4.73 -8.24 -1.21
CA PRO A 176 -3.91 -9.42 -1.47
C PRO A 176 -2.47 -9.24 -1.03
N LEU A 177 -1.74 -10.34 -0.86
CA LEU A 177 -0.31 -10.29 -0.54
C LEU A 177 0.49 -9.56 -1.61
N TYR A 178 1.49 -8.82 -1.19
CA TYR A 178 2.57 -8.39 -2.07
C TYR A 178 3.62 -9.53 -2.16
N ASP A 179 3.41 -10.45 -3.08
CA ASP A 179 4.27 -11.63 -3.32
C ASP A 179 5.34 -11.39 -4.42
N ASN A 180 5.45 -10.17 -4.89
CA ASN A 180 6.32 -9.78 -6.01
C ASN A 180 7.64 -9.13 -5.57
N PHE A 181 7.98 -9.17 -4.28
CA PHE A 181 9.26 -8.70 -3.74
C PHE A 181 10.30 -9.81 -3.54
N GLY A 182 10.06 -10.97 -4.16
CA GLY A 182 10.95 -12.12 -4.09
C GLY A 182 10.67 -13.06 -2.89
N PRO A 183 11.47 -14.13 -2.76
CA PRO A 183 11.30 -15.11 -1.69
C PRO A 183 11.82 -14.58 -0.35
N ILE A 184 11.42 -15.26 0.72
CA ILE A 184 11.99 -15.06 2.06
C ILE A 184 13.48 -15.40 2.01
N VAL A 185 14.31 -14.48 2.46
CA VAL A 185 15.76 -14.68 2.60
C VAL A 185 16.04 -15.17 4.02
N PRO A 186 16.96 -16.14 4.24
CA PRO A 186 17.39 -16.50 5.59
C PRO A 186 17.88 -15.25 6.36
N LYS A 187 17.40 -15.06 7.60
CA LYS A 187 17.71 -13.85 8.39
C LYS A 187 19.21 -13.56 8.51
N PRO A 188 20.12 -14.52 8.78
CA PRO A 188 21.54 -14.25 8.83
C PRO A 188 22.11 -13.68 7.52
N GLU A 189 21.58 -14.13 6.39
CA GLU A 189 21.95 -13.61 5.08
C GLU A 189 21.41 -12.19 4.84
N ALA A 190 20.16 -11.93 5.20
CA ALA A 190 19.57 -10.60 5.11
C ALA A 190 20.33 -9.58 5.97
N LEU A 191 20.69 -9.95 7.20
CA LEU A 191 21.53 -9.13 8.07
C LEU A 191 22.89 -8.82 7.43
N ARG A 192 23.54 -9.83 6.87
CA ARG A 192 24.83 -9.68 6.19
C ARG A 192 24.73 -8.73 4.97
N ARG A 193 23.68 -8.87 4.14
CA ARG A 193 23.45 -8.03 2.96
C ARG A 193 23.21 -6.57 3.33
N LEU A 194 22.62 -6.34 4.50
CA LEU A 194 22.35 -4.98 5.02
C LEU A 194 23.48 -4.45 5.91
N GLY A 195 24.54 -5.25 6.18
CA GLY A 195 25.63 -4.85 7.07
C GLY A 195 25.21 -4.69 8.54
N LEU A 196 24.20 -5.48 8.96
CA LEU A 196 23.63 -5.41 10.30
C LEU A 196 24.27 -6.42 11.26
N ASP A 197 24.44 -5.99 12.53
CA ASP A 197 25.05 -6.79 13.58
C ASP A 197 24.02 -7.81 14.14
N PRO A 198 24.30 -9.13 14.08
CA PRO A 198 23.36 -10.16 14.50
C PRO A 198 23.08 -10.21 16.02
N GLN A 199 23.82 -9.47 16.84
CA GLN A 199 23.55 -9.40 18.27
C GLN A 199 22.31 -8.57 18.62
N TYR A 200 21.79 -7.75 17.68
CA TYR A 200 20.59 -6.94 17.88
C TYR A 200 19.35 -7.59 17.28
N ARG A 201 18.21 -7.32 17.90
CA ARG A 201 16.90 -7.52 17.30
C ARG A 201 16.48 -6.26 16.54
N TYR A 202 15.85 -6.43 15.40
CA TYR A 202 15.55 -5.33 14.49
C TYR A 202 14.05 -5.09 14.36
N LEU A 203 13.62 -3.89 14.75
CA LEU A 203 12.32 -3.34 14.40
C LEU A 203 12.40 -2.75 13.00
N LEU A 204 11.36 -2.86 12.20
CA LEU A 204 11.30 -2.27 10.85
C LEU A 204 10.13 -1.30 10.73
N PHE A 205 10.43 -0.03 10.48
CA PHE A 205 9.50 0.94 9.92
C PHE A 205 9.78 1.06 8.42
N PHE A 206 8.76 0.83 7.57
CA PHE A 206 8.95 0.71 6.12
C PHE A 206 8.02 1.60 5.31
N GLY A 207 8.53 2.09 4.16
CA GLY A 207 7.81 2.85 3.13
C GLY A 207 7.88 4.36 3.33
N PHE A 208 7.25 5.12 2.42
CA PHE A 208 7.32 6.59 2.43
C PHE A 208 7.00 7.18 3.81
N ILE A 209 7.86 8.07 4.29
CA ILE A 209 7.72 8.69 5.60
C ILE A 209 6.80 9.91 5.46
N ARG A 210 5.68 9.87 6.19
CA ARG A 210 4.64 10.91 6.27
C ARG A 210 4.08 10.99 7.68
N ALA A 211 3.61 12.16 8.08
CA ALA A 211 3.12 12.43 9.44
C ALA A 211 2.06 11.44 9.92
N TYR A 212 1.14 11.02 9.05
CA TYR A 212 0.11 10.06 9.41
C TYR A 212 0.64 8.66 9.73
N LYS A 213 1.84 8.30 9.27
CA LYS A 213 2.49 7.00 9.54
C LYS A 213 3.14 6.92 10.92
N GLY A 214 3.25 8.05 11.64
CA GLY A 214 3.56 8.06 13.05
C GLY A 214 4.99 7.65 13.41
N LEU A 215 5.98 7.87 12.54
CA LEU A 215 7.38 7.64 12.89
C LEU A 215 7.78 8.40 14.16
N ASP A 216 7.22 9.59 14.37
CA ASP A 216 7.40 10.40 15.57
C ASP A 216 6.92 9.67 16.83
N LEU A 217 5.78 8.95 16.79
CA LEU A 217 5.29 8.16 17.92
C LEU A 217 6.25 6.99 18.23
N LEU A 218 6.82 6.36 17.20
CA LEU A 218 7.77 5.27 17.39
C LEU A 218 9.11 5.76 17.96
N LEU A 219 9.61 6.90 17.48
CA LEU A 219 10.84 7.52 18.03
C LEU A 219 10.66 7.88 19.51
N GLN A 220 9.51 8.47 19.88
CA GLN A 220 9.17 8.75 21.27
C GLN A 220 9.04 7.47 22.11
N ALA A 221 8.43 6.42 21.56
CA ALA A 221 8.34 5.12 22.23
C ALA A 221 9.72 4.51 22.50
N LEU A 222 10.65 4.60 21.53
CA LEU A 222 12.03 4.12 21.69
C LEU A 222 12.82 4.88 22.76
N ALA A 223 12.40 6.08 23.13
CA ALA A 223 13.00 6.87 24.21
C ALA A 223 12.66 6.33 25.62
N ASP A 224 11.72 5.41 25.74
CA ASP A 224 11.36 4.78 27.03
C ASP A 224 12.60 4.12 27.67
N GLU A 225 12.82 4.41 28.94
CA GLU A 225 14.01 3.92 29.67
C GLU A 225 14.08 2.39 29.74
N ARG A 226 12.95 1.70 29.77
CA ARG A 226 12.87 0.24 29.79
C ARG A 226 13.45 -0.38 28.51
N LEU A 227 13.40 0.34 27.40
CA LEU A 227 13.95 -0.11 26.11
C LEU A 227 15.43 0.19 25.96
N ARG A 228 16.01 1.12 26.75
CA ARG A 228 17.42 1.55 26.60
C ARG A 228 18.44 0.42 26.79
N GLN A 229 18.13 -0.53 27.68
CA GLN A 229 19.01 -1.66 28.04
C GLN A 229 18.80 -2.89 27.14
N LEU A 230 17.79 -2.85 26.29
CA LEU A 230 17.46 -3.98 25.42
C LEU A 230 18.22 -3.91 24.10
N PRO A 231 18.67 -5.06 23.56
CA PRO A 231 19.42 -5.11 22.30
C PRO A 231 18.52 -4.93 21.08
N LEU A 232 17.79 -3.81 21.04
CA LEU A 232 16.85 -3.44 19.99
C LEU A 232 17.39 -2.29 19.16
N LYS A 233 17.29 -2.41 17.84
CA LYS A 233 17.52 -1.31 16.89
C LYS A 233 16.33 -1.15 15.96
N LEU A 234 16.07 0.09 15.52
CA LEU A 234 15.05 0.41 14.55
C LEU A 234 15.69 0.65 13.18
N ILE A 235 15.25 -0.10 12.18
CA ILE A 235 15.51 0.19 10.77
C ILE A 235 14.40 1.14 10.30
N VAL A 236 14.77 2.34 9.88
CA VAL A 236 13.88 3.29 9.17
C VAL A 236 14.22 3.19 7.70
N ALA A 237 13.35 2.52 6.93
CA ALA A 237 13.57 2.25 5.51
C ALA A 237 12.47 2.90 4.66
N GLY A 238 12.85 3.96 3.91
CA GLY A 238 11.96 4.66 2.99
C GLY A 238 12.16 6.16 2.96
N GLU A 239 11.81 6.75 1.84
CA GLU A 239 12.02 8.15 1.49
C GLU A 239 11.07 9.08 2.29
N PHE A 240 11.60 10.24 2.74
CA PHE A 240 10.78 11.30 3.30
C PHE A 240 9.94 12.00 2.23
N TYR A 241 8.64 12.06 2.44
CA TYR A 241 7.68 12.82 1.63
C TYR A 241 7.20 14.09 2.35
N GLU A 242 7.93 14.52 3.36
CA GLU A 242 7.74 15.72 4.15
C GLU A 242 9.07 16.15 4.76
N ASP A 243 9.09 17.28 5.49
CA ASP A 243 10.29 17.77 6.16
C ASP A 243 10.81 16.75 7.19
N ALA A 244 12.08 16.40 7.10
CA ALA A 244 12.73 15.48 8.01
C ALA A 244 13.14 16.14 9.35
N ALA A 245 13.23 17.48 9.40
CA ALA A 245 13.73 18.22 10.57
C ALA A 245 13.03 17.88 11.89
N PRO A 246 11.69 17.70 11.96
CA PRO A 246 11.03 17.30 13.20
C PRO A 246 11.47 15.93 13.71
N TYR A 247 11.77 14.99 12.82
CA TYR A 247 12.24 13.64 13.19
C TYR A 247 13.70 13.68 13.65
N GLU A 248 14.55 14.45 12.98
CA GLU A 248 15.95 14.64 13.39
C GLU A 248 16.04 15.30 14.77
N GLU A 249 15.17 16.24 15.07
CA GLU A 249 15.07 16.84 16.40
C GLU A 249 14.71 15.82 17.48
N LEU A 250 13.72 14.93 17.22
CA LEU A 250 13.36 13.86 18.15
C LEU A 250 14.52 12.89 18.39
N ILE A 251 15.22 12.49 17.30
CA ILE A 251 16.37 11.58 17.37
C ILE A 251 17.46 12.19 18.27
N ARG A 252 17.80 13.46 18.06
CA ARG A 252 18.80 14.17 18.83
C ARG A 252 18.39 14.36 20.28
N THR A 253 17.15 14.81 20.51
CA THR A 253 16.64 15.09 21.86
C THR A 253 16.64 13.85 22.74
N HIS A 254 16.35 12.69 22.16
CA HIS A 254 16.29 11.42 22.87
C HIS A 254 17.56 10.56 22.73
N SER A 255 18.61 11.07 22.06
CA SER A 255 19.90 10.38 21.85
C SER A 255 19.71 8.99 21.23
N LEU A 256 18.93 8.91 20.14
CA LEU A 256 18.57 7.65 19.47
C LEU A 256 19.52 7.25 18.35
N GLU A 257 20.53 8.05 17.98
CA GLU A 257 21.38 7.85 16.80
C GLU A 257 21.99 6.44 16.75
N SER A 258 22.50 5.93 17.87
CA SER A 258 23.12 4.60 17.94
C SER A 258 22.11 3.43 17.85
N ARG A 259 20.83 3.74 18.00
CA ARG A 259 19.73 2.76 17.97
C ARG A 259 19.02 2.69 16.62
N LEU A 260 19.40 3.55 15.68
CA LEU A 260 18.78 3.64 14.36
C LEU A 260 19.70 3.13 13.26
N VAL A 261 19.11 2.40 12.34
CA VAL A 261 19.68 2.11 11.02
C VAL A 261 18.85 2.88 10.00
N ARG A 262 19.46 3.81 9.30
CA ARG A 262 18.76 4.73 8.38
C ARG A 262 18.98 4.29 6.93
N ALA A 263 17.91 4.06 6.22
CA ALA A 263 17.86 3.83 4.77
C ALA A 263 16.76 4.72 4.19
N THR A 264 17.00 6.06 4.22
CA THR A 264 15.98 7.08 3.96
C THR A 264 15.91 7.52 2.49
N ASP A 265 16.52 6.76 1.61
CA ASP A 265 16.30 6.83 0.17
C ASP A 265 15.14 5.89 -0.25
N PHE A 266 14.75 5.97 -1.51
CA PHE A 266 13.81 5.00 -2.08
C PHE A 266 14.40 3.60 -2.03
N ILE A 267 13.66 2.65 -1.46
CA ILE A 267 14.08 1.24 -1.39
C ILE A 267 13.65 0.54 -2.69
N PRO A 268 14.62 0.09 -3.52
CA PRO A 268 14.32 -0.67 -4.72
C PRO A 268 13.58 -1.98 -4.42
N ASN A 269 12.74 -2.45 -5.35
CA ASN A 269 11.91 -3.63 -5.15
C ASN A 269 12.73 -4.89 -4.81
N GLU A 270 13.90 -5.04 -5.43
CA GLU A 270 14.80 -6.18 -5.19
C GLU A 270 15.45 -6.18 -3.79
N ARG A 271 15.43 -5.03 -3.09
CA ARG A 271 15.99 -4.91 -1.74
C ARG A 271 14.95 -5.09 -0.64
N VAL A 272 13.65 -5.04 -0.98
CA VAL A 272 12.56 -5.15 0.01
C VAL A 272 12.65 -6.46 0.81
N ALA A 273 12.96 -7.58 0.13
CA ALA A 273 13.14 -8.87 0.76
C ALA A 273 14.19 -8.86 1.89
N ASP A 274 15.32 -8.16 1.68
CA ASP A 274 16.39 -8.08 2.68
C ASP A 274 15.90 -7.41 3.96
N TYR A 275 15.19 -6.26 3.85
CA TYR A 275 14.69 -5.51 5.01
C TYR A 275 13.65 -6.28 5.82
N PHE A 276 12.65 -6.87 5.13
CA PHE A 276 11.64 -7.65 5.84
C PHE A 276 12.19 -8.94 6.43
N SER A 277 13.10 -9.62 5.73
CA SER A 277 13.73 -10.85 6.24
C SER A 277 14.70 -10.60 7.40
N ALA A 278 15.30 -9.41 7.48
CA ALA A 278 16.16 -9.02 8.60
C ALA A 278 15.36 -8.62 9.86
N ALA A 279 14.11 -8.19 9.70
CA ALA A 279 13.28 -7.68 10.78
C ALA A 279 12.76 -8.80 11.69
N ASP A 280 12.71 -8.53 13.00
CA ASP A 280 12.03 -9.35 14.00
C ASP A 280 10.57 -8.90 14.19
N LEU A 281 10.30 -7.61 14.01
CA LEU A 281 8.97 -7.02 14.17
C LEU A 281 8.80 -5.85 13.19
N VAL A 282 7.76 -5.87 12.39
CA VAL A 282 7.37 -4.74 11.53
C VAL A 282 6.45 -3.81 12.32
N VAL A 283 6.82 -2.53 12.44
CA VAL A 283 6.09 -1.56 13.25
C VAL A 283 5.40 -0.53 12.36
N GLN A 284 4.08 -0.43 12.48
CA GLN A 284 3.22 0.50 11.75
C GLN A 284 2.44 1.38 12.73
N PRO A 285 3.07 2.43 13.28
CA PRO A 285 2.52 3.25 14.37
C PRO A 285 1.61 4.36 13.83
N TYR A 286 0.77 4.02 12.84
CA TYR A 286 0.00 4.98 12.08
C TYR A 286 -0.99 5.75 12.96
N LYS A 287 -1.16 7.04 12.68
CA LYS A 287 -2.16 7.91 13.32
C LYS A 287 -3.51 7.81 12.63
N ASN A 288 -3.49 7.44 11.35
CA ASN A 288 -4.68 7.23 10.52
C ASN A 288 -4.33 6.29 9.36
N ALA A 289 -5.22 5.34 9.06
CA ALA A 289 -5.05 4.46 7.91
C ALA A 289 -6.40 3.86 7.48
N THR A 290 -6.62 3.71 6.17
CA THR A 290 -7.70 2.88 5.62
C THR A 290 -7.24 1.45 5.43
N GLN A 291 -5.98 1.28 5.04
CA GLN A 291 -5.30 0.00 4.80
C GLN A 291 -3.79 0.24 4.72
N SER A 292 -2.99 -0.83 4.77
CA SER A 292 -1.55 -0.75 4.59
C SER A 292 -1.03 -1.88 3.70
N GLY A 293 -0.36 -1.52 2.61
CA GLY A 293 0.41 -2.46 1.80
C GLY A 293 1.59 -3.08 2.57
N VAL A 294 2.13 -2.35 3.55
CA VAL A 294 3.22 -2.83 4.41
C VAL A 294 2.81 -4.05 5.22
N SER A 295 1.56 -4.10 5.72
CA SER A 295 1.03 -5.30 6.39
C SER A 295 1.03 -6.52 5.47
N GLN A 296 0.70 -6.34 4.18
CA GLN A 296 0.68 -7.44 3.22
C GLN A 296 2.08 -7.91 2.83
N ILE A 297 3.05 -7.00 2.80
CA ILE A 297 4.46 -7.37 2.64
C ILE A 297 4.94 -8.13 3.88
N ALA A 298 4.60 -7.67 5.08
CA ALA A 298 4.96 -8.36 6.33
C ALA A 298 4.37 -9.78 6.39
N TYR A 299 3.12 -9.96 5.97
CA TYR A 299 2.51 -11.28 5.83
C TYR A 299 3.22 -12.16 4.80
N HIS A 300 3.63 -11.61 3.65
CA HIS A 300 4.39 -12.36 2.65
C HIS A 300 5.69 -12.91 3.24
N PHE A 301 6.41 -12.08 3.98
CA PHE A 301 7.66 -12.45 4.65
C PHE A 301 7.46 -13.11 6.03
N GLU A 302 6.22 -13.40 6.43
CA GLU A 302 5.86 -14.08 7.68
C GLU A 302 6.38 -13.33 8.92
N ARG A 303 6.41 -12.00 8.87
CA ARG A 303 6.93 -11.18 9.98
C ARG A 303 5.84 -10.79 10.96
N PRO A 304 6.13 -10.89 12.27
CA PRO A 304 5.31 -10.31 13.33
C PRO A 304 5.06 -8.81 13.09
N MET A 305 3.91 -8.31 13.54
CA MET A 305 3.57 -6.90 13.35
C MET A 305 3.14 -6.24 14.65
N LEU A 306 3.57 -4.97 14.85
CA LEU A 306 2.98 -4.06 15.79
C LEU A 306 2.26 -2.97 15.02
N VAL A 307 0.96 -2.87 15.19
CA VAL A 307 0.14 -1.86 14.51
C VAL A 307 -0.67 -1.06 15.52
N THR A 308 -1.01 0.16 15.18
CA THR A 308 -1.94 0.97 15.96
C THR A 308 -3.39 0.65 15.59
N ASP A 309 -4.30 0.79 16.57
CA ASP A 309 -5.74 0.59 16.39
C ASP A 309 -6.36 1.79 15.67
N VAL A 310 -6.10 1.89 14.36
CA VAL A 310 -6.62 2.96 13.51
C VAL A 310 -7.18 2.40 12.20
N GLY A 311 -8.40 2.81 11.87
CA GLY A 311 -9.07 2.47 10.62
C GLY A 311 -9.07 0.97 10.30
N GLY A 312 -8.71 0.61 9.06
CA GLY A 312 -8.66 -0.80 8.63
C GLY A 312 -7.35 -1.53 8.96
N LEU A 313 -6.39 -0.89 9.62
CA LEU A 313 -5.09 -1.49 9.91
C LEU A 313 -5.21 -2.62 10.94
N ALA A 314 -5.95 -2.36 12.02
CA ALA A 314 -6.21 -3.33 13.08
C ALA A 314 -7.06 -4.53 12.61
N GLU A 315 -7.92 -4.33 11.60
CA GLU A 315 -8.78 -5.41 11.07
C GLU A 315 -7.98 -6.60 10.48
N LEU A 316 -6.73 -6.35 10.09
CA LEU A 316 -5.88 -7.32 9.43
C LEU A 316 -4.98 -8.11 10.38
N ILE A 317 -4.80 -7.64 11.62
CA ILE A 317 -3.80 -8.18 12.53
C ILE A 317 -4.49 -8.73 13.79
N PRO A 318 -4.72 -10.05 13.90
CA PRO A 318 -5.19 -10.66 15.12
C PRO A 318 -4.22 -10.40 16.28
N HIS A 319 -4.68 -9.61 17.27
CA HIS A 319 -3.88 -9.27 18.46
C HIS A 319 -3.53 -10.52 19.25
N GLY A 320 -2.26 -10.66 19.61
CA GLY A 320 -1.75 -11.81 20.35
C GLY A 320 -1.49 -13.07 19.52
N GLU A 321 -1.88 -13.09 18.23
CA GLU A 321 -1.66 -14.22 17.32
C GLU A 321 -0.64 -13.91 16.23
N VAL A 322 -0.67 -12.70 15.66
CA VAL A 322 0.23 -12.22 14.60
C VAL A 322 1.14 -11.11 15.11
N GLY A 323 0.80 -10.52 16.24
CA GLY A 323 1.51 -9.42 16.85
C GLY A 323 0.62 -8.58 17.75
N TYR A 324 0.86 -7.28 17.77
CA TYR A 324 0.19 -6.34 18.65
C TYR A 324 -0.69 -5.36 17.89
N VAL A 325 -1.88 -5.11 18.45
CA VAL A 325 -2.74 -3.98 18.08
C VAL A 325 -2.84 -3.08 19.34
N VAL A 326 -2.37 -1.83 19.25
CA VAL A 326 -2.24 -0.92 20.39
C VAL A 326 -2.81 0.46 20.09
N PRO A 327 -3.22 1.25 21.07
CA PRO A 327 -3.55 2.66 20.87
C PRO A 327 -2.41 3.44 20.19
N PRO A 328 -2.71 4.48 19.38
CA PRO A 328 -1.70 5.29 18.70
C PRO A 328 -1.02 6.29 19.65
N THR A 329 -0.35 5.76 20.67
CA THR A 329 0.39 6.54 21.67
C THR A 329 1.79 5.98 21.87
N PRO A 330 2.81 6.83 22.14
CA PRO A 330 4.16 6.37 22.42
C PRO A 330 4.23 5.35 23.56
N GLN A 331 3.45 5.56 24.63
CA GLN A 331 3.44 4.66 25.78
C GLN A 331 2.95 3.26 25.41
N ALA A 332 1.82 3.15 24.70
CA ALA A 332 1.27 1.84 24.32
C ALA A 332 2.20 1.09 23.33
N ILE A 333 2.87 1.82 22.43
CA ILE A 333 3.88 1.27 21.54
C ILE A 333 5.08 0.78 22.37
N ALA A 334 5.58 1.58 23.31
CA ALA A 334 6.71 1.20 24.19
C ALA A 334 6.38 -0.05 25.00
N ASP A 335 5.19 -0.12 25.60
CA ASP A 335 4.76 -1.27 26.39
C ASP A 335 4.77 -2.58 25.57
N ALA A 336 4.26 -2.53 24.34
CA ALA A 336 4.29 -3.67 23.43
C ALA A 336 5.71 -4.05 22.98
N LEU A 337 6.60 -3.06 22.75
CA LEU A 337 8.00 -3.30 22.42
C LEU A 337 8.78 -3.92 23.58
N VAL A 338 8.53 -3.49 24.82
CA VAL A 338 9.12 -4.08 26.02
C VAL A 338 8.65 -5.53 26.14
N ASP A 339 7.35 -5.77 26.04
CA ASP A 339 6.77 -7.11 26.10
C ASP A 339 7.36 -8.04 25.02
N PHE A 340 7.47 -7.56 23.76
CA PHE A 340 8.08 -8.33 22.69
C PHE A 340 9.57 -8.64 22.94
N ALA A 341 10.31 -7.68 23.48
CA ALA A 341 11.74 -7.84 23.72
C ALA A 341 12.06 -8.77 24.90
N THR A 342 11.20 -8.77 25.94
CA THR A 342 11.37 -9.57 27.15
C THR A 342 10.76 -10.97 27.07
N HIS A 343 9.97 -11.27 26.01
CA HIS A 343 9.32 -12.56 25.77
C HIS A 343 9.68 -13.11 24.39
N PRO A 344 10.89 -13.66 24.21
CA PRO A 344 11.39 -14.10 22.89
C PRO A 344 10.53 -15.20 22.25
N GLU A 345 9.81 -16.00 23.02
CA GLU A 345 8.89 -17.04 22.54
C GLU A 345 7.71 -16.48 21.72
N LYS A 346 7.36 -15.22 21.91
CA LYS A 346 6.28 -14.55 21.17
C LYS A 346 6.62 -14.38 19.70
N GLU A 347 7.90 -14.21 19.37
CA GLU A 347 8.33 -14.08 17.98
C GLU A 347 7.91 -15.30 17.16
N ALA A 348 8.26 -16.51 17.64
CA ALA A 348 7.91 -17.76 16.97
C ALA A 348 6.38 -17.96 16.89
N THR A 349 5.65 -17.58 17.94
CA THR A 349 4.19 -17.64 17.97
C THR A 349 3.58 -16.73 16.90
N PHE A 350 4.03 -15.48 16.84
CA PHE A 350 3.52 -14.49 15.89
C PHE A 350 3.93 -14.81 14.43
N GLU A 351 5.12 -15.36 14.19
CA GLU A 351 5.51 -15.86 12.87
C GLU A 351 4.61 -17.00 12.42
N ALA A 352 4.32 -17.96 13.31
CA ALA A 352 3.39 -19.05 13.00
C ALA A 352 1.98 -18.51 12.69
N GLY A 353 1.52 -17.53 13.45
CA GLY A 353 0.27 -16.81 13.18
C GLY A 353 0.29 -16.12 11.83
N ALA A 354 1.33 -15.35 11.53
CA ALA A 354 1.48 -14.68 10.23
C ALA A 354 1.44 -15.68 9.07
N ARG A 355 2.10 -16.84 9.21
CA ARG A 355 2.09 -17.93 8.23
C ARG A 355 0.70 -18.53 8.04
N HIS A 356 -0.06 -18.67 9.11
CA HIS A 356 -1.43 -19.16 9.05
C HIS A 356 -2.36 -18.15 8.36
N TYR A 357 -2.36 -16.90 8.84
CA TYR A 357 -3.30 -15.87 8.38
C TYR A 357 -3.02 -15.39 6.95
N LYS A 358 -1.77 -15.42 6.47
CA LYS A 358 -1.45 -14.98 5.09
C LYS A 358 -2.22 -15.73 4.00
N GLN A 359 -2.67 -16.96 4.28
CA GLN A 359 -3.43 -17.79 3.33
C GLN A 359 -4.78 -17.17 2.94
N GLN A 360 -5.30 -16.24 3.74
CA GLN A 360 -6.58 -15.56 3.47
C GLN A 360 -6.45 -14.42 2.43
N PHE A 361 -5.23 -14.01 2.10
CA PHE A 361 -4.96 -12.85 1.24
C PHE A 361 -4.58 -13.28 -0.18
N SER A 362 -5.51 -13.95 -0.86
CA SER A 362 -5.27 -14.53 -2.18
C SER A 362 -5.60 -13.56 -3.32
N TRP A 363 -4.73 -13.49 -4.33
CA TRP A 363 -4.99 -12.78 -5.57
C TRP A 363 -6.16 -13.38 -6.36
N SER A 364 -6.36 -14.69 -6.29
CA SER A 364 -7.50 -15.34 -6.95
C SER A 364 -8.84 -14.87 -6.38
N GLU A 365 -8.94 -14.63 -5.06
CA GLU A 365 -10.14 -14.07 -4.44
C GLU A 365 -10.39 -12.61 -4.86
N MET A 366 -9.33 -11.82 -5.04
CA MET A 366 -9.45 -10.46 -5.58
C MET A 366 -10.00 -10.48 -7.02
N VAL A 367 -9.48 -11.35 -7.89
CA VAL A 367 -9.98 -11.52 -9.26
C VAL A 367 -11.46 -11.95 -9.26
N LYS A 368 -11.83 -12.92 -8.43
CA LYS A 368 -13.23 -13.35 -8.26
C LYS A 368 -14.13 -12.21 -7.77
N ALA A 369 -13.67 -11.43 -6.79
CA ALA A 369 -14.42 -10.29 -6.26
C ALA A 369 -14.68 -9.23 -7.32
N LEU A 370 -13.67 -8.90 -8.15
CA LEU A 370 -13.79 -7.93 -9.25
C LEU A 370 -14.77 -8.42 -10.34
N LYS A 371 -14.70 -9.70 -10.70
CA LYS A 371 -15.63 -10.32 -11.66
C LYS A 371 -17.06 -10.37 -11.12
N ALA A 372 -17.25 -10.59 -9.83
CA ALA A 372 -18.57 -10.71 -9.21
C ALA A 372 -19.35 -9.39 -9.10
N VAL A 373 -18.68 -8.23 -9.13
CA VAL A 373 -19.31 -6.91 -9.09
C VAL A 373 -19.38 -6.23 -10.48
N ALA A 374 -18.92 -6.93 -11.52
CA ALA A 374 -18.88 -6.44 -12.89
C ALA A 374 -20.25 -6.45 -13.59
#